data_b289d5fbbdccadb2b43b121f38563283
#
_entry.id   b289d5fbbdccadb2b43b121f38563283
#
_cell.length_a   1.000
_cell.length_b   1.000
_cell.length_c   1.000
_cell.angle_alpha   90.00
_cell.angle_beta   90.00
_cell.angle_gamma   90.00
#
_symmetry.space_group_name_H-M   'P 1'
#
loop_
_entity.id
_entity.type
_entity.pdbx_description
1 polymer ?
#
loop_
_entity_poly.entity_id
_entity_poly.type
_entity_poly.pdbx_seq_one_letter_code
_entity_poly.pdbx_strand_id
1 'polypeptide(L)'
;QNPDVIIVGGQSCTIPYDVNHIYDLTFSQWDLVMGTNPDLFVLCVNPQDPYEYITRTIHFLECVGHGKVVGLVLFPVQLEQEWHGFAFKNTKLSEEDYNLCRKNISTAIGLPVYALNVCDVNKLVDQIIEILST
;
A
#
# COMPACT_ATOMS: atom_id res chain seq x y z
N GLN A 1 10.64 -6.19 -27.31
CA GLN A 1 11.28 -5.27 -26.34
C GLN A 1 11.46 -6.07 -25.05
N ASN A 2 12.65 -6.04 -24.47
CA ASN A 2 12.89 -6.53 -23.12
C ASN A 2 12.90 -5.28 -22.22
N PRO A 3 11.84 -5.00 -21.46
CA PRO A 3 11.84 -3.90 -20.51
C PRO A 3 12.75 -4.26 -19.32
N ASP A 4 13.44 -3.26 -18.77
CA ASP A 4 14.27 -3.44 -17.57
C ASP A 4 13.42 -3.56 -16.32
N VAL A 5 12.24 -2.92 -16.30
CA VAL A 5 11.27 -2.94 -15.19
C VAL A 5 9.84 -3.03 -15.74
N ILE A 6 9.01 -3.84 -15.11
CA ILE A 6 7.57 -3.92 -15.37
C ILE A 6 6.84 -3.53 -14.09
N ILE A 7 6.00 -2.50 -14.17
CA ILE A 7 5.16 -2.06 -13.06
C ILE A 7 3.74 -2.57 -13.26
N VAL A 8 3.23 -3.28 -12.27
CA VAL A 8 1.86 -3.81 -12.28
C VAL A 8 1.07 -3.18 -11.13
N GLY A 9 -0.09 -2.63 -11.42
CA GLY A 9 -0.96 -1.98 -10.45
C GLY A 9 -2.21 -2.78 -10.15
N GLY A 10 -2.52 -2.93 -8.86
CA GLY A 10 -3.78 -3.50 -8.38
C GLY A 10 -4.65 -2.45 -7.68
N GLN A 11 -5.97 -2.62 -7.72
CA GLN A 11 -6.94 -1.61 -7.24
C GLN A 11 -7.86 -2.08 -6.11
N SER A 12 -7.62 -3.19 -5.48
CA SER A 12 -8.53 -3.72 -4.46
C SER A 12 -7.82 -4.14 -3.21
N CYS A 13 -8.60 -4.39 -2.15
CA CYS A 13 -8.05 -4.99 -0.92
C CYS A 13 -7.31 -6.29 -1.23
N THR A 14 -6.09 -6.41 -0.75
CA THR A 14 -5.27 -7.62 -0.93
C THR A 14 -5.75 -8.74 -0.03
N ILE A 15 -6.17 -8.40 1.19
CA ILE A 15 -6.77 -9.30 2.16
C ILE A 15 -8.03 -8.66 2.73
N PRO A 16 -8.98 -9.45 3.29
CA PRO A 16 -10.13 -8.90 4.00
C PRO A 16 -9.69 -8.01 5.17
N TYR A 17 -10.39 -6.90 5.36
CA TYR A 17 -10.12 -5.95 6.42
C TYR A 17 -10.29 -6.60 7.80
N ASP A 18 -11.36 -7.35 7.97
CA ASP A 18 -11.66 -8.17 9.14
C ASP A 18 -12.53 -9.38 8.77
N VAL A 19 -12.90 -10.18 9.76
CA VAL A 19 -13.72 -11.40 9.57
C VAL A 19 -15.14 -11.11 9.08
N ASN A 20 -15.64 -9.89 9.24
CA ASN A 20 -16.97 -9.50 8.78
C ASN A 20 -16.97 -9.04 7.31
N HIS A 21 -15.78 -8.78 6.76
CA HIS A 21 -15.56 -8.27 5.40
C HIS A 21 -14.87 -9.29 4.49
N ILE A 22 -15.02 -10.58 4.76
CA ILE A 22 -14.42 -11.66 3.95
C ILE A 22 -14.86 -11.59 2.49
N TYR A 23 -16.08 -11.16 2.23
CA TYR A 23 -16.63 -11.00 0.87
C TYR A 23 -16.03 -9.82 0.08
N ASP A 24 -15.31 -8.92 0.76
CA ASP A 24 -14.61 -7.82 0.11
C ASP A 24 -13.28 -8.28 -0.52
N LEU A 25 -12.90 -9.55 -0.30
CA LEU A 25 -11.73 -10.15 -0.92
C LEU A 25 -11.93 -10.26 -2.43
N THR A 26 -11.07 -9.61 -3.18
CA THR A 26 -11.11 -9.68 -4.63
C THR A 26 -10.11 -10.71 -5.14
N PHE A 27 -10.63 -11.80 -5.69
CA PHE A 27 -9.80 -12.83 -6.34
C PHE A 27 -8.91 -12.27 -7.45
N SER A 28 -9.34 -11.19 -8.11
CA SER A 28 -8.54 -10.51 -9.14
C SER A 28 -7.19 -10.00 -8.64
N GLN A 29 -7.07 -9.62 -7.36
CA GLN A 29 -5.78 -9.24 -6.79
C GLN A 29 -4.86 -10.44 -6.60
N TRP A 30 -5.43 -11.57 -6.19
CA TRP A 30 -4.67 -12.82 -6.05
C TRP A 30 -4.19 -13.31 -7.41
N ASP A 31 -5.05 -13.31 -8.41
CA ASP A 31 -4.70 -13.68 -9.78
C ASP A 31 -3.56 -12.78 -10.30
N LEU A 32 -3.62 -11.48 -9.99
CA LEU A 32 -2.59 -10.53 -10.37
C LEU A 32 -1.25 -10.85 -9.70
N VAL A 33 -1.23 -11.03 -8.38
CA VAL A 33 -0.02 -11.35 -7.62
C VAL A 33 0.57 -12.69 -8.06
N MET A 34 -0.27 -13.73 -8.19
CA MET A 34 0.17 -15.07 -8.60
C MET A 34 0.61 -15.10 -10.07
N GLY A 35 -0.07 -14.38 -10.94
CA GLY A 35 0.22 -14.37 -12.37
C GLY A 35 1.45 -13.55 -12.74
N THR A 36 1.76 -12.51 -11.98
CA THR A 36 2.93 -11.64 -12.23
C THR A 36 4.16 -12.04 -11.43
N ASN A 37 3.97 -12.70 -10.28
CA ASN A 37 5.04 -13.10 -9.36
C ASN A 37 6.11 -12.00 -9.18
N PRO A 38 5.74 -10.82 -8.64
CA PRO A 38 6.61 -9.65 -8.62
C PRO A 38 7.81 -9.84 -7.69
N ASP A 39 8.95 -9.28 -8.06
CA ASP A 39 10.17 -9.28 -7.24
C ASP A 39 10.04 -8.38 -6.02
N LEU A 40 9.31 -7.26 -6.16
CA LEU A 40 9.11 -6.27 -5.10
C LEU A 40 7.64 -5.82 -5.05
N PHE A 41 7.20 -5.47 -3.84
CA PHE A 41 5.90 -4.84 -3.61
C PHE A 41 6.05 -3.44 -3.03
N VAL A 42 5.19 -2.53 -3.49
CA VAL A 42 4.92 -1.25 -2.85
C VAL A 42 3.46 -1.26 -2.43
N LEU A 43 3.18 -1.15 -1.14
CA LEU A 43 1.83 -1.22 -0.61
C LEU A 43 1.24 0.18 -0.44
N CYS A 44 0.11 0.45 -1.09
CA CYS A 44 -0.66 1.66 -0.86
C CYS A 44 -1.52 1.51 0.39
N VAL A 45 -1.46 2.49 1.29
CA VAL A 45 -2.19 2.50 2.56
C VAL A 45 -2.96 3.80 2.75
N ASN A 46 -4.02 3.74 3.54
CA ASN A 46 -4.82 4.90 3.90
C ASN A 46 -4.56 5.33 5.36
N PRO A 47 -4.83 6.60 5.72
CA PRO A 47 -4.61 7.08 7.07
C PRO A 47 -5.39 6.33 8.15
N GLN A 48 -6.54 5.76 7.81
CA GLN A 48 -7.42 5.02 8.71
C GLN A 48 -7.12 3.53 8.79
N ASP A 49 -6.19 3.00 7.99
CA ASP A 49 -5.88 1.58 8.01
C ASP A 49 -5.24 1.17 9.34
N PRO A 50 -5.79 0.19 10.07
CA PRO A 50 -5.18 -0.31 11.29
C PRO A 50 -3.79 -0.89 11.03
N TYR A 51 -2.84 -0.65 11.93
CA TYR A 51 -1.47 -1.19 11.79
C TYR A 51 -1.45 -2.71 11.67
N GLU A 52 -2.36 -3.38 12.37
CA GLU A 52 -2.51 -4.83 12.29
C GLU A 52 -2.92 -5.28 10.87
N TYR A 53 -3.84 -4.55 10.23
CA TYR A 53 -4.25 -4.82 8.86
C TYR A 53 -3.08 -4.64 7.87
N ILE A 54 -2.32 -3.56 8.01
CA ILE A 54 -1.12 -3.30 7.19
C ILE A 54 -0.11 -4.44 7.38
N THR A 55 0.18 -4.82 8.63
CA THR A 55 1.13 -5.90 8.95
C THR A 55 0.68 -7.24 8.37
N ARG A 56 -0.59 -7.60 8.50
CA ARG A 56 -1.14 -8.83 7.91
C ARG A 56 -1.05 -8.83 6.39
N THR A 57 -1.31 -7.70 5.76
CA THR A 57 -1.20 -7.54 4.30
C THR A 57 0.23 -7.75 3.83
N ILE A 58 1.20 -7.17 4.53
CA ILE A 58 2.63 -7.36 4.23
C ILE A 58 3.00 -8.84 4.34
N HIS A 59 2.68 -9.48 5.46
CA HIS A 59 2.98 -10.90 5.66
C HIS A 59 2.33 -11.78 4.60
N PHE A 60 1.08 -11.49 4.23
CA PHE A 60 0.39 -12.22 3.19
C PHE A 60 1.12 -12.11 1.84
N LEU A 61 1.46 -10.89 1.40
CA LEU A 61 2.16 -10.66 0.14
C LEU A 61 3.51 -11.38 0.10
N GLU A 62 4.27 -11.30 1.18
CA GLU A 62 5.60 -11.92 1.28
C GLU A 62 5.54 -13.45 1.45
N CYS A 63 4.42 -14.01 1.93
CA CYS A 63 4.23 -15.46 2.03
C CYS A 63 3.71 -16.08 0.74
N VAL A 64 2.88 -15.36 -0.01
CA VAL A 64 2.25 -15.87 -1.25
C VAL A 64 3.13 -15.61 -2.46
N GLY A 65 3.77 -14.44 -2.50
CA GLY A 65 4.74 -14.06 -3.52
C GLY A 65 6.18 -14.38 -3.09
N HIS A 66 7.11 -14.28 -4.04
CA HIS A 66 8.54 -14.34 -3.75
C HIS A 66 9.13 -12.97 -3.42
N GLY A 67 8.38 -11.90 -3.70
CA GLY A 67 8.82 -10.52 -3.54
C GLY A 67 8.75 -10.01 -2.11
N LYS A 68 9.45 -8.90 -1.88
CA LYS A 68 9.47 -8.19 -0.59
C LYS A 68 8.68 -6.90 -0.67
N VAL A 69 7.99 -6.54 0.42
CA VAL A 69 7.40 -5.21 0.56
C VAL A 69 8.51 -4.24 0.97
N VAL A 70 8.88 -3.35 0.06
CA VAL A 70 10.02 -2.43 0.24
C VAL A 70 9.63 -1.06 0.77
N GLY A 71 8.34 -0.73 0.74
CA GLY A 71 7.85 0.55 1.25
C GLY A 71 6.35 0.68 1.14
N LEU A 72 5.84 1.68 1.84
CA LEU A 72 4.43 2.03 1.85
C LEU A 72 4.25 3.40 1.18
N VAL A 73 3.14 3.58 0.48
CA VAL A 73 2.73 4.88 -0.05
C VAL A 73 1.43 5.28 0.65
N LEU A 74 1.46 6.38 1.40
CA LEU A 74 0.29 6.87 2.12
C LEU A 74 -0.57 7.76 1.23
N PHE A 75 -1.86 7.43 1.14
CA PHE A 75 -2.83 8.27 0.45
C PHE A 75 -3.18 9.50 1.31
N PRO A 76 -3.26 10.73 0.74
CA PRO A 76 -3.43 11.95 1.53
C PRO A 76 -4.88 12.24 1.92
N VAL A 77 -5.77 11.26 1.79
CA VAL A 77 -7.21 11.43 1.96
C VAL A 77 -7.73 10.43 2.98
N GLN A 78 -8.57 10.90 3.88
CA GLN A 78 -9.28 10.10 4.86
C GLN A 78 -10.76 10.02 4.49
N LEU A 79 -11.34 8.82 4.65
CA LEU A 79 -12.79 8.64 4.56
C LEU A 79 -13.44 9.19 5.83
N GLU A 80 -14.49 10.02 5.70
CA GLU A 80 -15.29 10.40 6.84
C GLU A 80 -16.07 9.20 7.37
N GLN A 81 -16.02 8.97 8.69
CA GLN A 81 -16.68 7.83 9.34
C GLN A 81 -18.21 7.89 9.32
N GLU A 82 -18.80 9.05 9.04
CA GLU A 82 -20.23 9.20 8.94
C GLU A 82 -20.71 8.89 7.51
N TRP A 83 -21.10 7.65 7.30
CA TRP A 83 -21.71 7.24 6.05
C TRP A 83 -23.18 7.66 6.01
N HIS A 84 -23.47 8.73 5.27
CA HIS A 84 -24.81 9.18 4.98
C HIS A 84 -25.17 8.91 3.50
N GLY A 85 -25.53 7.67 3.18
CA GLY A 85 -26.02 7.33 1.84
C GLY A 85 -24.92 6.92 0.83
N PHE A 86 -25.20 7.09 -0.47
CA PHE A 86 -24.40 6.57 -1.59
C PHE A 86 -23.10 7.35 -1.92
N ALA A 87 -22.74 8.37 -1.16
CA ALA A 87 -21.56 9.19 -1.43
C ALA A 87 -20.56 9.11 -0.28
N PHE A 88 -19.35 8.59 -0.58
CA PHE A 88 -18.20 8.68 0.31
C PHE A 88 -17.69 10.12 0.30
N LYS A 89 -17.61 10.75 1.46
CA LYS A 89 -16.97 12.05 1.58
C LYS A 89 -15.51 11.83 1.96
N ASN A 90 -14.64 12.24 1.07
CA ASN A 90 -13.19 12.19 1.29
C ASN A 90 -12.73 13.56 1.79
N THR A 91 -12.03 13.57 2.92
CA THR A 91 -11.40 14.78 3.46
C THR A 91 -9.89 14.67 3.34
N LYS A 92 -9.29 15.68 2.70
CA LYS A 92 -7.84 15.76 2.61
C LYS A 92 -7.26 16.12 3.99
N LEU A 93 -6.28 15.35 4.44
CA LEU A 93 -5.56 15.67 5.68
C LEU A 93 -4.80 16.99 5.56
N SER A 94 -4.65 17.70 6.68
CA SER A 94 -3.68 18.79 6.78
C SER A 94 -2.27 18.25 6.57
N GLU A 95 -1.33 19.11 6.16
CA GLU A 95 0.06 18.69 5.94
C GLU A 95 0.70 18.18 7.24
N GLU A 96 0.37 18.79 8.37
CA GLU A 96 0.84 18.39 9.69
C GLU A 96 0.32 16.99 10.08
N ASP A 97 -0.99 16.77 9.99
CA ASP A 97 -1.61 15.48 10.29
C ASP A 97 -1.12 14.38 9.35
N TYR A 98 -0.94 14.70 8.08
CA TYR A 98 -0.42 13.77 7.09
C TYR A 98 1.01 13.33 7.43
N ASN A 99 1.90 14.27 7.77
CA ASN A 99 3.26 13.98 8.15
C ASN A 99 3.34 13.21 9.47
N LEU A 100 2.48 13.53 10.43
CA LEU A 100 2.38 12.79 11.69
C LEU A 100 1.91 11.35 11.44
N CYS A 101 0.89 11.15 10.62
CA CYS A 101 0.38 9.84 10.24
C CYS A 101 1.47 9.00 9.57
N ARG A 102 2.21 9.55 8.61
CA ARG A 102 3.35 8.89 7.95
C ARG A 102 4.38 8.40 8.94
N LYS A 103 4.78 9.28 9.88
CA LYS A 103 5.77 8.95 10.89
C LYS A 103 5.28 7.82 11.81
N ASN A 104 4.03 7.89 12.24
CA ASN A 104 3.43 6.88 13.11
C ASN A 104 3.37 5.51 12.43
N ILE A 105 2.90 5.45 11.18
CA ILE A 105 2.85 4.21 10.40
C ILE A 105 4.27 3.66 10.20
N SER A 106 5.22 4.50 9.79
CA SER A 106 6.61 4.06 9.58
C SER A 106 7.24 3.51 10.86
N THR A 107 6.98 4.15 12.00
CA THR A 107 7.48 3.68 13.30
C THR A 107 6.84 2.35 13.71
N ALA A 108 5.54 2.19 13.50
CA ALA A 108 4.81 0.99 13.91
C ALA A 108 5.11 -0.22 13.00
N ILE A 109 5.29 0.00 11.71
CA ILE A 109 5.49 -1.06 10.71
C ILE A 109 6.98 -1.38 10.49
N GLY A 110 7.87 -0.42 10.72
CA GLY A 110 9.30 -0.57 10.47
C GLY A 110 9.73 -0.43 9.00
N LEU A 111 8.83 0.06 8.14
CA LEU A 111 9.10 0.31 6.72
C LEU A 111 9.03 1.81 6.40
N PRO A 112 9.74 2.28 5.36
CA PRO A 112 9.60 3.66 4.90
C PRO A 112 8.18 3.92 4.36
N VAL A 113 7.64 5.11 4.67
CA VAL A 113 6.34 5.57 4.19
C VAL A 113 6.53 6.82 3.36
N TYR A 114 6.20 6.73 2.09
CA TYR A 114 6.37 7.77 1.08
C TYR A 114 5.07 8.56 0.88
N ALA A 115 5.22 9.84 0.60
CA ALA A 115 4.11 10.69 0.17
C ALA A 115 3.95 10.64 -1.36
N LEU A 116 2.73 10.93 -1.83
CA LEU A 116 2.44 11.10 -3.25
C LEU A 116 2.93 12.50 -3.72
N ASN A 117 4.23 12.73 -3.67
CA ASN A 117 4.87 13.91 -4.22
C ASN A 117 6.15 13.51 -4.98
N VAL A 118 6.61 14.37 -5.88
CA VAL A 118 7.75 14.07 -6.77
C VAL A 118 9.02 13.71 -6.00
N CYS A 119 9.29 14.38 -4.89
CA CYS A 119 10.50 14.12 -4.10
C CYS A 119 10.51 12.72 -3.47
N ASP A 120 9.41 12.32 -2.84
CA ASP A 120 9.31 11.03 -2.18
C ASP A 120 9.17 9.88 -3.19
N VAL A 121 8.48 10.11 -4.31
CA VAL A 121 8.42 9.14 -5.42
C VAL A 121 9.81 8.87 -5.99
N ASN A 122 10.64 9.90 -6.19
CA ASN A 122 12.01 9.71 -6.66
C ASN A 122 12.83 8.89 -5.67
N LYS A 123 12.72 9.13 -4.36
CA LYS A 123 13.39 8.32 -3.33
C LYS A 123 12.96 6.85 -3.36
N LEU A 124 11.66 6.60 -3.56
CA LEU A 124 11.14 5.25 -3.70
C LEU A 124 11.71 4.57 -4.95
N VAL A 125 11.76 5.27 -6.07
CA VAL A 125 12.34 4.75 -7.32
C VAL A 125 13.81 4.44 -7.15
N ASP A 126 14.60 5.34 -6.54
CA ASP A 126 16.02 5.12 -6.28
C ASP A 126 16.24 3.87 -5.41
N GLN A 127 15.44 3.69 -4.35
CA GLN A 127 15.47 2.51 -3.50
C GLN A 127 15.16 1.22 -4.27
N ILE A 128 14.13 1.24 -5.12
CA ILE A 128 13.75 0.09 -5.95
C ILE A 128 14.89 -0.30 -6.89
N ILE A 129 15.48 0.70 -7.57
CA ILE A 129 16.61 0.46 -8.49
C ILE A 129 17.81 -0.11 -7.74
N GLU A 130 18.13 0.40 -6.55
CA GLU A 130 19.22 -0.11 -5.73
C GLU A 130 19.00 -1.58 -5.38
N ILE A 131 17.79 -1.95 -4.93
CA ILE A 131 17.46 -3.34 -4.56
C ILE A 131 17.53 -4.28 -5.76
N LEU A 132 17.00 -3.87 -6.92
CA LEU A 132 16.98 -4.70 -8.13
C LEU A 132 18.36 -4.81 -8.80
N SER A 133 19.32 -3.96 -8.44
CA SER A 133 20.67 -3.96 -8.98
C SER A 133 21.66 -4.82 -8.19
N THR A 134 21.20 -5.37 -7.04
CA THR A 134 22.01 -6.20 -6.13
C THR A 134 21.78 -7.68 -6.39
#